data_e0132180526287e22498dc85cda42dc7
#
_entry.id   e0132180526287e22498dc85cda42dc7
#
_cell.length_a   1.000
_cell.length_b   1.000
_cell.length_c   1.000
_cell.angle_alpha   90.00
_cell.angle_beta   90.00
_cell.angle_gamma   90.00
#
_symmetry.space_group_name_H-M   'P 1'
#
loop_
_entity.id
_entity.type
_entity.pdbx_description
1 polymer ?
#
loop_
_entity_poly.entity_id
_entity_poly.type
_entity_poly.pdbx_seq_one_letter_code
_entity_poly.pdbx_strand_id
1 'polypeptide(L)'
;GVEEAKNGGRLLKEKNVLPDIVFTSMLRRAINTANVALDEADRLWIPVKRSWRLNERHYGALQGKNKTEIRQEYGDEKFMLWRRSYATPPPEIDPNDEYAQNNDPRYTGDPVPEAECLADVVKRVEPYFKSDIEPELKAGKTVLIAAHGNSLRAIVKMLDNLSEEEIAKVNIPTAMPLLYEL
;
A
#
# COMPACT_ATOMS: atom_id res chain seq x y z
N GLY A 1 -6.19 -12.66 6.72
CA GLY A 1 -7.09 -11.65 7.14
C GLY A 1 -7.04 -11.24 8.60
N VAL A 2 -8.15 -11.46 9.30
CA VAL A 2 -8.30 -10.98 10.69
C VAL A 2 -7.30 -11.63 11.63
N GLU A 3 -7.07 -12.94 11.52
CA GLU A 3 -6.11 -13.63 12.39
C GLU A 3 -4.68 -13.15 12.16
N GLU A 4 -4.32 -12.87 10.92
CA GLU A 4 -2.99 -12.33 10.59
C GLU A 4 -2.81 -10.94 11.19
N ALA A 5 -3.85 -10.09 11.12
CA ALA A 5 -3.81 -8.75 11.72
C ALA A 5 -3.71 -8.81 13.25
N LYS A 6 -4.40 -9.76 13.89
CA LYS A 6 -4.27 -10.01 15.34
C LYS A 6 -2.86 -10.42 15.70
N ASN A 7 -2.25 -11.33 14.94
CA ASN A 7 -0.87 -11.76 15.14
C ASN A 7 0.11 -10.58 15.00
N GLY A 8 -0.09 -9.72 14.03
CA GLY A 8 0.69 -8.49 13.88
C GLY A 8 0.62 -7.62 15.11
N GLY A 9 -0.57 -7.39 15.64
CA GLY A 9 -0.79 -6.62 16.88
C GLY A 9 -0.14 -7.26 18.10
N ARG A 10 -0.23 -8.57 18.22
CA ARG A 10 0.43 -9.31 19.31
C ARG A 10 1.95 -9.17 19.25
N LEU A 11 2.53 -9.24 18.05
CA LEU A 11 3.96 -9.05 17.86
C LEU A 11 4.41 -7.65 18.28
N LEU A 12 3.65 -6.63 17.94
CA LEU A 12 3.94 -5.26 18.36
C LEU A 12 3.96 -5.15 19.89
N LYS A 13 2.97 -5.74 20.54
CA LYS A 13 2.87 -5.73 22.01
C LYS A 13 4.00 -6.50 22.67
N GLU A 14 4.30 -7.71 22.19
CA GLU A 14 5.37 -8.56 22.72
C GLU A 14 6.74 -7.89 22.61
N LYS A 15 7.00 -7.19 21.51
CA LYS A 15 8.26 -6.49 21.28
C LYS A 15 8.28 -5.08 21.85
N ASN A 16 7.22 -4.68 22.55
CA ASN A 16 7.06 -3.34 23.12
C ASN A 16 7.23 -2.23 22.07
N VAL A 17 6.79 -2.48 20.84
CA VAL A 17 6.74 -1.49 19.79
C VAL A 17 5.31 -0.93 19.75
N LEU A 18 5.08 0.15 20.50
CA LEU A 18 3.75 0.71 20.71
C LEU A 18 3.57 1.97 19.86
N PRO A 19 2.75 1.91 18.78
CA PRO A 19 2.55 3.07 17.92
C PRO A 19 1.91 4.26 18.63
N ASP A 20 2.36 5.46 18.27
CA ASP A 20 1.78 6.72 18.73
C ASP A 20 0.82 7.31 17.72
N ILE A 21 0.95 6.92 16.47
CA ILE A 21 0.09 7.34 15.35
C ILE A 21 0.09 6.25 14.29
N VAL A 22 -1.01 6.10 13.58
CA VAL A 22 -1.12 5.15 12.47
C VAL A 22 -1.54 5.87 11.18
N PHE A 23 -0.92 5.48 10.08
CA PHE A 23 -1.26 5.91 8.72
C PHE A 23 -1.82 4.72 7.97
N THR A 24 -2.95 4.92 7.28
CA THR A 24 -3.56 3.88 6.43
C THR A 24 -3.91 4.42 5.06
N SER A 25 -4.19 3.50 4.13
CA SER A 25 -4.87 3.85 2.90
C SER A 25 -6.35 4.15 3.16
N MET A 26 -7.08 4.47 2.10
CA MET A 26 -8.53 4.65 2.14
C MET A 26 -9.29 3.36 1.85
N LEU A 27 -8.58 2.24 1.69
CA LEU A 27 -9.19 0.95 1.36
C LEU A 27 -9.53 0.17 2.64
N ARG A 28 -10.71 -0.43 2.62
CA ARG A 28 -11.27 -1.14 3.78
C ARG A 28 -10.31 -2.15 4.39
N ARG A 29 -9.62 -2.93 3.57
CA ARG A 29 -8.71 -3.97 4.05
C ARG A 29 -7.61 -3.41 4.94
N ALA A 30 -6.99 -2.32 4.53
CA ALA A 30 -5.91 -1.69 5.31
C ALA A 30 -6.46 -1.05 6.60
N ILE A 31 -7.61 -0.38 6.51
CA ILE A 31 -8.26 0.23 7.67
C ILE A 31 -8.60 -0.84 8.71
N ASN A 32 -9.21 -1.94 8.28
CA ASN A 32 -9.57 -3.04 9.18
C ASN A 32 -8.33 -3.71 9.79
N THR A 33 -7.29 -3.94 8.99
CA THR A 33 -6.03 -4.50 9.48
C THR A 33 -5.42 -3.62 10.57
N ALA A 34 -5.38 -2.32 10.35
CA ALA A 34 -4.88 -1.38 11.35
C ALA A 34 -5.71 -1.43 12.63
N ASN A 35 -7.04 -1.40 12.52
CA ASN A 35 -7.92 -1.43 13.68
C ASN A 35 -7.75 -2.72 14.50
N VAL A 36 -7.69 -3.87 13.84
CA VAL A 36 -7.50 -5.16 14.52
C VAL A 36 -6.15 -5.23 15.21
N ALA A 37 -5.08 -4.80 14.53
CA ALA A 37 -3.74 -4.82 15.10
C ALA A 37 -3.62 -3.87 16.30
N LEU A 38 -4.18 -2.67 16.20
CA LEU A 38 -4.17 -1.70 17.29
C LEU A 38 -5.02 -2.15 18.48
N ASP A 39 -6.14 -2.83 18.24
CA ASP A 39 -6.97 -3.39 19.29
C ASP A 39 -6.18 -4.44 20.09
N GLU A 40 -5.50 -5.36 19.42
CA GLU A 40 -4.64 -6.37 20.07
C GLU A 40 -3.47 -5.76 20.83
N ALA A 41 -2.95 -4.62 20.35
CA ALA A 41 -1.84 -3.92 21.01
C ALA A 41 -2.29 -2.94 22.09
N ASP A 42 -3.59 -2.83 22.37
CA ASP A 42 -4.18 -1.86 23.30
C ASP A 42 -3.88 -0.40 22.90
N ARG A 43 -3.81 -0.13 21.60
CA ARG A 43 -3.48 1.20 21.06
C ARG A 43 -4.56 1.73 20.11
N LEU A 44 -5.79 1.22 20.21
CA LEU A 44 -6.88 1.64 19.31
C LEU A 44 -7.22 3.14 19.41
N TRP A 45 -6.86 3.77 20.50
CA TRP A 45 -7.15 5.18 20.82
C TRP A 45 -6.22 6.19 20.14
N ILE A 46 -5.13 5.75 19.50
CA ILE A 46 -4.15 6.67 18.91
C ILE A 46 -4.71 7.39 17.67
N PRO A 47 -4.13 8.56 17.29
CA PRO A 47 -4.54 9.24 16.06
C PRO A 47 -4.36 8.37 14.82
N VAL A 48 -5.32 8.50 13.90
CA VAL A 48 -5.33 7.80 12.61
C VAL A 48 -5.37 8.82 11.49
N LYS A 49 -4.45 8.70 10.53
CA LYS A 49 -4.46 9.51 9.31
C LYS A 49 -4.59 8.58 8.11
N ARG A 50 -5.52 8.88 7.21
CA ARG A 50 -5.81 8.09 6.02
C ARG A 50 -5.54 8.91 4.77
N SER A 51 -4.98 8.26 3.75
CA SER A 51 -4.76 8.90 2.46
C SER A 51 -4.85 7.87 1.34
N TRP A 52 -5.48 8.27 0.22
CA TRP A 52 -5.50 7.45 -0.99
C TRP A 52 -4.08 7.22 -1.53
N ARG A 53 -3.12 8.08 -1.20
CA ARG A 53 -1.73 7.93 -1.63
C ARG A 53 -1.06 6.68 -1.10
N LEU A 54 -1.63 6.06 -0.07
CA LEU A 54 -1.18 4.75 0.43
C LEU A 54 -2.00 3.59 -0.14
N ASN A 55 -2.95 3.84 -1.03
CA ASN A 55 -3.75 2.79 -1.66
C ASN A 55 -2.87 1.81 -2.44
N GLU A 56 -3.40 0.59 -2.63
CA GLU A 56 -2.76 -0.37 -3.52
C GLU A 56 -2.72 0.17 -4.95
N ARG A 57 -1.77 -0.34 -5.72
CA ARG A 57 -1.62 -0.01 -7.14
C ARG A 57 -2.93 -0.24 -7.90
N HIS A 58 -3.29 0.71 -8.74
CA HIS A 58 -4.43 0.56 -9.62
C HIS A 58 -4.04 -0.29 -10.85
N TYR A 59 -4.70 -1.40 -11.03
CA TYR A 59 -4.36 -2.37 -12.08
C TYR A 59 -4.99 -2.04 -13.45
N GLY A 60 -5.59 -0.86 -13.60
CA GLY A 60 -6.14 -0.42 -14.90
C GLY A 60 -7.23 -1.34 -15.41
N ALA A 61 -7.16 -1.69 -16.70
CA ALA A 61 -8.10 -2.59 -17.35
C ALA A 61 -8.09 -4.02 -16.77
N LEU A 62 -7.08 -4.37 -15.96
CA LEU A 62 -6.98 -5.67 -15.31
C LEU A 62 -7.76 -5.74 -14.00
N GLN A 63 -8.27 -4.61 -13.54
CA GLN A 63 -9.00 -4.52 -12.28
C GLN A 63 -10.21 -5.45 -12.29
N GLY A 64 -10.34 -6.29 -11.25
CA GLY A 64 -11.41 -7.26 -11.13
C GLY A 64 -11.24 -8.55 -11.92
N LYS A 65 -10.19 -8.67 -12.71
CA LYS A 65 -9.90 -9.88 -13.50
C LYS A 65 -8.94 -10.81 -12.75
N ASN A 66 -9.13 -12.12 -12.89
CA ASN A 66 -8.19 -13.08 -12.33
C ASN A 66 -7.00 -13.32 -13.29
N LYS A 67 -5.95 -13.99 -12.78
CA LYS A 67 -4.73 -14.24 -13.55
C LYS A 67 -4.97 -15.04 -14.84
N THR A 68 -5.87 -16.01 -14.79
CA THR A 68 -6.21 -16.85 -15.94
C THR A 68 -6.85 -16.03 -17.04
N GLU A 69 -7.81 -15.18 -16.70
CA GLU A 69 -8.48 -14.28 -17.65
C GLU A 69 -7.51 -13.33 -18.32
N ILE A 70 -6.58 -12.75 -17.56
CA ILE A 70 -5.57 -11.83 -18.08
C ILE A 70 -4.64 -12.55 -19.06
N ARG A 71 -4.19 -13.76 -18.72
CA ARG A 71 -3.33 -14.57 -19.60
C ARG A 71 -4.03 -14.96 -20.89
N GLN A 72 -5.30 -15.28 -20.82
CA GLN A 72 -6.10 -15.64 -22.01
C GLN A 72 -6.33 -14.42 -22.92
N GLU A 73 -6.60 -13.26 -22.35
CA GLU A 73 -6.91 -12.05 -23.12
C GLU A 73 -5.65 -11.39 -23.72
N TYR A 74 -4.57 -11.28 -22.92
CA TYR A 74 -3.38 -10.50 -23.28
C TYR A 74 -2.12 -11.35 -23.56
N GLY A 75 -2.12 -12.61 -23.18
CA GLY A 75 -0.96 -13.51 -23.31
C GLY A 75 -0.04 -13.47 -22.09
N ASP A 76 0.77 -14.55 -21.95
CA ASP A 76 1.65 -14.72 -20.80
C ASP A 76 2.76 -13.66 -20.73
N GLU A 77 3.31 -13.28 -21.88
CA GLU A 77 4.41 -12.29 -21.95
C GLU A 77 3.97 -10.94 -21.40
N LYS A 78 2.82 -10.42 -21.84
CA LYS A 78 2.27 -9.15 -21.36
C LYS A 78 1.87 -9.24 -19.88
N PHE A 79 1.27 -10.36 -19.47
CA PHE A 79 0.91 -10.59 -18.07
C PHE A 79 2.14 -10.48 -17.16
N MET A 80 3.23 -11.16 -17.53
CA MET A 80 4.47 -11.13 -16.75
C MET A 80 5.12 -9.75 -16.77
N LEU A 81 5.07 -9.06 -17.90
CA LEU A 81 5.59 -7.69 -18.03
C LEU A 81 4.88 -6.74 -17.04
N TRP A 82 3.56 -6.73 -17.04
CA TRP A 82 2.78 -5.85 -16.16
C TRP A 82 2.95 -6.22 -14.69
N ARG A 83 3.13 -7.49 -14.40
CA ARG A 83 3.31 -7.98 -13.02
C ARG A 83 4.68 -7.61 -12.45
N ARG A 84 5.74 -7.64 -13.25
CA ARG A 84 7.13 -7.53 -12.78
C ARG A 84 7.85 -6.26 -13.16
N SER A 85 7.40 -5.54 -14.18
CA SER A 85 8.04 -4.32 -14.61
C SER A 85 7.84 -3.20 -13.60
N TYR A 86 8.91 -2.44 -13.35
CA TYR A 86 8.85 -1.25 -12.52
C TYR A 86 8.10 -0.10 -13.23
N ALA A 87 8.32 0.08 -14.53
CA ALA A 87 7.93 1.29 -15.25
C ALA A 87 6.83 1.08 -16.31
N THR A 88 6.36 -0.15 -16.51
CA THR A 88 5.34 -0.44 -17.55
C THR A 88 3.98 -0.65 -16.91
N PRO A 89 3.05 0.32 -17.03
CA PRO A 89 1.70 0.16 -16.50
C PRO A 89 0.88 -0.78 -17.37
N PRO A 90 -0.18 -1.41 -16.81
CA PRO A 90 -1.17 -2.12 -17.61
C PRO A 90 -2.01 -1.14 -18.42
N PRO A 91 -2.88 -1.62 -19.33
CA PRO A 91 -3.79 -0.76 -20.06
C PRO A 91 -4.70 0.03 -19.13
N GLU A 92 -5.05 1.26 -19.53
CA GLU A 92 -5.96 2.09 -18.78
C GLU A 92 -7.37 1.46 -18.72
N ILE A 93 -8.06 1.67 -17.60
CA ILE A 93 -9.42 1.19 -17.42
C ILE A 93 -10.39 2.03 -18.26
N ASP A 94 -11.39 1.38 -18.87
CA ASP A 94 -12.47 2.09 -19.55
C ASP A 94 -13.28 2.86 -18.49
N PRO A 95 -13.57 4.16 -18.71
CA PRO A 95 -14.39 4.94 -17.78
C PRO A 95 -15.78 4.35 -17.52
N ASN A 96 -16.28 3.51 -18.42
CA ASN A 96 -17.58 2.84 -18.28
C ASN A 96 -17.49 1.46 -17.63
N ASP A 97 -16.29 0.99 -17.27
CA ASP A 97 -16.11 -0.28 -16.59
C ASP A 97 -16.69 -0.21 -15.18
N GLU A 98 -17.27 -1.32 -14.70
CA GLU A 98 -17.83 -1.40 -13.34
C GLU A 98 -16.80 -1.15 -12.24
N TYR A 99 -15.53 -1.40 -12.51
CA TYR A 99 -14.43 -1.17 -11.57
C TYR A 99 -13.77 0.19 -11.71
N ALA A 100 -14.24 1.04 -12.62
CA ALA A 100 -13.77 2.41 -12.73
C ALA A 100 -14.19 3.22 -11.51
N GLN A 101 -13.27 3.99 -10.95
CA GLN A 101 -13.48 4.73 -9.71
C GLN A 101 -13.69 6.23 -9.96
N ASN A 102 -14.37 6.57 -11.05
CA ASN A 102 -14.61 7.95 -11.44
C ASN A 102 -15.34 8.71 -10.31
N ASN A 103 -14.80 9.86 -9.94
CA ASN A 103 -15.38 10.71 -8.88
C ASN A 103 -15.48 10.03 -7.50
N ASP A 104 -14.65 9.05 -7.23
CA ASP A 104 -14.61 8.38 -5.94
C ASP A 104 -14.17 9.39 -4.85
N PRO A 105 -15.01 9.63 -3.82
CA PRO A 105 -14.70 10.62 -2.79
C PRO A 105 -13.47 10.27 -1.96
N ARG A 106 -13.03 9.02 -1.96
CA ARG A 106 -11.83 8.60 -1.24
C ARG A 106 -10.54 9.24 -1.78
N TYR A 107 -10.59 9.75 -3.02
CA TYR A 107 -9.46 10.45 -3.64
C TYR A 107 -9.43 11.94 -3.32
N THR A 108 -10.39 12.45 -2.53
CA THR A 108 -10.41 13.82 -2.01
C THR A 108 -10.28 14.92 -3.08
N GLY A 109 -10.86 14.69 -4.25
CA GLY A 109 -10.82 15.63 -5.37
C GLY A 109 -9.60 15.50 -6.27
N ASP A 110 -8.63 14.67 -5.93
CA ASP A 110 -7.49 14.38 -6.80
C ASP A 110 -7.91 13.47 -7.95
N PRO A 111 -7.20 13.50 -9.09
CA PRO A 111 -7.48 12.59 -10.19
C PRO A 111 -7.33 11.13 -9.76
N VAL A 112 -8.32 10.30 -10.14
CA VAL A 112 -8.26 8.87 -9.88
C VAL A 112 -7.30 8.22 -10.89
N PRO A 113 -6.32 7.43 -10.45
CA PRO A 113 -5.44 6.73 -11.39
C PRO A 113 -6.23 5.80 -12.32
N GLU A 114 -5.89 5.81 -13.60
CA GLU A 114 -6.53 4.94 -14.60
C GLU A 114 -5.76 3.63 -14.79
N ALA A 115 -4.46 3.65 -14.54
CA ALA A 115 -3.56 2.47 -14.50
C ALA A 115 -2.25 2.90 -13.87
N GLU A 116 -1.65 2.01 -13.07
CA GLU A 116 -0.39 2.32 -12.40
C GLU A 116 0.61 1.17 -12.54
N CYS A 117 1.88 1.52 -12.74
CA CYS A 117 3.02 0.65 -12.46
C CYS A 117 3.60 1.02 -11.09
N LEU A 118 4.62 0.29 -10.64
CA LEU A 118 5.26 0.59 -9.35
C LEU A 118 5.89 1.98 -9.34
N ALA A 119 6.45 2.42 -10.46
CA ALA A 119 7.00 3.78 -10.58
C ALA A 119 5.94 4.86 -10.28
N ASP A 120 4.72 4.66 -10.74
CA ASP A 120 3.61 5.59 -10.49
C ASP A 120 3.23 5.60 -9.01
N VAL A 121 3.23 4.44 -8.38
CA VAL A 121 2.97 4.33 -6.93
C VAL A 121 4.04 5.07 -6.13
N VAL A 122 5.31 4.92 -6.49
CA VAL A 122 6.41 5.64 -5.85
C VAL A 122 6.22 7.15 -5.98
N LYS A 123 5.82 7.64 -7.14
CA LYS A 123 5.58 9.08 -7.38
C LYS A 123 4.51 9.69 -6.49
N ARG A 124 3.52 8.90 -6.05
CA ARG A 124 2.47 9.41 -5.16
C ARG A 124 2.73 9.14 -3.68
N VAL A 125 3.46 8.07 -3.37
CA VAL A 125 3.77 7.70 -1.98
C VAL A 125 4.91 8.54 -1.42
N GLU A 126 5.99 8.74 -2.17
CA GLU A 126 7.18 9.44 -1.69
C GLU A 126 6.89 10.87 -1.22
N PRO A 127 6.19 11.73 -1.99
CA PRO A 127 5.86 13.07 -1.50
C PRO A 127 5.00 13.06 -0.24
N TYR A 128 4.04 12.15 -0.16
CA TYR A 128 3.18 12.01 1.01
C TYR A 128 3.97 11.57 2.25
N PHE A 129 4.89 10.62 2.07
CA PHE A 129 5.76 10.19 3.16
C PHE A 129 6.56 11.37 3.71
N LYS A 130 7.16 12.16 2.83
CA LYS A 130 7.97 13.32 3.21
C LYS A 130 7.17 14.44 3.87
N SER A 131 5.94 14.68 3.41
CA SER A 131 5.13 15.79 3.92
C SER A 131 4.36 15.45 5.19
N ASP A 132 3.87 14.21 5.34
CA ASP A 132 2.94 13.83 6.40
C ASP A 132 3.52 12.82 7.39
N ILE A 133 4.28 11.83 6.93
CA ILE A 133 4.79 10.75 7.78
C ILE A 133 6.12 11.11 8.41
N GLU A 134 7.07 11.59 7.62
CA GLU A 134 8.41 11.94 8.10
C GLU A 134 8.40 12.96 9.25
N PRO A 135 7.56 14.02 9.24
CA PRO A 135 7.50 14.94 10.37
C PRO A 135 7.13 14.27 11.69
N GLU A 136 6.26 13.26 11.66
CA GLU A 136 5.90 12.50 12.86
C GLU A 136 7.07 11.68 13.39
N LEU A 137 7.84 11.08 12.49
CA LEU A 137 9.06 10.36 12.84
C LEU A 137 10.11 11.31 13.44
N LYS A 138 10.29 12.49 12.85
CA LYS A 138 11.22 13.50 13.37
C LYS A 138 10.81 14.04 14.74
N ALA A 139 9.51 14.00 15.04
CA ALA A 139 8.99 14.35 16.37
C ALA A 139 9.25 13.28 17.44
N GLY A 140 9.90 12.17 17.08
CA GLY A 140 10.22 11.08 17.99
C GLY A 140 9.10 10.07 18.18
N LYS A 141 8.05 10.11 17.37
CA LYS A 141 6.91 9.19 17.49
C LYS A 141 7.19 7.84 16.86
N THR A 142 6.61 6.80 17.43
CA THR A 142 6.53 5.49 16.80
C THR A 142 5.35 5.48 15.84
N VAL A 143 5.64 5.29 14.55
CA VAL A 143 4.65 5.36 13.47
C VAL A 143 4.35 3.96 12.95
N LEU A 144 3.07 3.61 12.89
CA LEU A 144 2.60 2.41 12.21
C LEU A 144 2.01 2.79 10.86
N ILE A 145 2.39 2.06 9.82
CA ILE A 145 1.82 2.20 8.48
C ILE A 145 1.16 0.88 8.12
N ALA A 146 -0.14 0.90 7.91
CA ALA A 146 -0.92 -0.24 7.45
C ALA A 146 -1.43 0.08 6.04
N ALA A 147 -0.85 -0.57 5.04
CA ALA A 147 -1.13 -0.29 3.64
C ALA A 147 -1.11 -1.60 2.82
N HIS A 148 -0.56 -1.58 1.64
CA HIS A 148 -0.64 -2.69 0.69
C HIS A 148 0.74 -3.03 0.13
N GLY A 149 0.84 -4.19 -0.54
CA GLY A 149 2.11 -4.68 -1.06
C GLY A 149 2.88 -3.65 -1.86
N ASN A 150 2.25 -3.01 -2.84
CA ASN A 150 2.95 -2.06 -3.69
C ASN A 150 3.21 -0.71 -3.03
N SER A 151 2.28 -0.17 -2.23
CA SER A 151 2.54 1.07 -1.51
C SER A 151 3.62 0.90 -0.44
N LEU A 152 3.67 -0.24 0.24
CA LEU A 152 4.74 -0.56 1.19
C LEU A 152 6.07 -0.77 0.49
N ARG A 153 6.08 -1.41 -0.69
CA ARG A 153 7.30 -1.54 -1.49
C ARG A 153 7.87 -0.18 -1.89
N ALA A 154 7.01 0.78 -2.20
CA ALA A 154 7.44 2.15 -2.49
C ALA A 154 8.17 2.77 -1.29
N ILE A 155 7.66 2.56 -0.08
CA ILE A 155 8.29 3.04 1.15
C ILE A 155 9.61 2.33 1.41
N VAL A 156 9.65 1.01 1.27
CA VAL A 156 10.88 0.21 1.44
C VAL A 156 11.95 0.65 0.45
N LYS A 157 11.57 0.87 -0.82
CA LYS A 157 12.50 1.37 -1.83
C LYS A 157 13.17 2.67 -1.41
N MET A 158 12.37 3.58 -0.86
CA MET A 158 12.88 4.87 -0.40
C MET A 158 13.76 4.74 0.85
N LEU A 159 13.31 4.00 1.85
CA LEU A 159 14.04 3.86 3.13
C LEU A 159 15.34 3.08 2.98
N ASP A 160 15.35 2.02 2.18
CA ASP A 160 16.52 1.19 1.94
C ASP A 160 17.36 1.66 0.75
N ASN A 161 16.93 2.73 0.08
CA ASN A 161 17.58 3.28 -1.10
C ASN A 161 17.83 2.21 -2.18
N LEU A 162 16.77 1.43 -2.48
CA LEU A 162 16.85 0.34 -3.45
C LEU A 162 16.76 0.85 -4.89
N SER A 163 17.45 0.16 -5.81
CA SER A 163 17.30 0.40 -7.23
C SER A 163 15.99 -0.17 -7.76
N GLU A 164 15.63 0.18 -9.00
CA GLU A 164 14.47 -0.38 -9.68
C GLU A 164 14.56 -1.90 -9.81
N GLU A 165 15.75 -2.44 -10.06
CA GLU A 165 15.99 -3.88 -10.16
C GLU A 165 15.84 -4.56 -8.80
N GLU A 166 16.38 -3.95 -7.75
CA GLU A 166 16.33 -4.50 -6.41
C GLU A 166 14.90 -4.56 -5.88
N ILE A 167 14.11 -3.49 -6.06
CA ILE A 167 12.72 -3.47 -5.57
C ILE A 167 11.83 -4.47 -6.31
N ALA A 168 12.12 -4.78 -7.56
CA ALA A 168 11.38 -5.77 -8.32
C ALA A 168 11.40 -7.16 -7.67
N LYS A 169 12.45 -7.46 -6.90
CA LYS A 169 12.65 -8.74 -6.22
C LYS A 169 12.12 -8.76 -4.79
N VAL A 170 11.74 -7.62 -4.23
CA VAL A 170 11.23 -7.54 -2.86
C VAL A 170 9.79 -8.01 -2.79
N ASN A 171 9.52 -8.93 -1.88
CA ASN A 171 8.17 -9.38 -1.56
C ASN A 171 7.90 -9.08 -0.09
N ILE A 172 6.76 -8.42 0.19
CA ILE A 172 6.37 -8.07 1.54
C ILE A 172 5.27 -9.02 1.99
N PRO A 173 5.55 -9.88 3.00
CA PRO A 173 4.54 -10.82 3.52
C PRO A 173 3.35 -10.09 4.12
N THR A 174 2.16 -10.67 3.96
CA THR A 174 0.93 -10.15 4.56
C THR A 174 1.01 -10.20 6.09
N ALA A 175 0.67 -9.10 6.74
CA ALA A 175 0.55 -8.97 8.20
C ALA A 175 1.82 -9.36 9.00
N MET A 176 2.98 -9.35 8.36
CA MET A 176 4.27 -9.44 9.05
C MET A 176 4.83 -8.04 9.22
N PRO A 177 4.92 -7.52 10.45
CA PRO A 177 5.47 -6.20 10.68
C PRO A 177 6.94 -6.11 10.25
N LEU A 178 7.27 -5.04 9.53
CA LEU A 178 8.66 -4.68 9.25
C LEU A 178 9.01 -3.51 10.18
N LEU A 179 10.06 -3.67 10.96
CA LEU A 179 10.51 -2.64 11.88
C LEU A 179 11.69 -1.89 11.31
N TYR A 180 11.58 -0.56 11.24
CA TYR A 180 12.67 0.33 10.89
C TYR A 180 13.03 1.20 12.08
N GLU A 181 14.29 1.26 12.40
CA GLU A 181 14.84 2.22 13.36
C GLU A 181 15.53 3.33 12.58
N LEU A 182 14.97 4.53 12.65
CA LEU A 182 15.41 5.66 11.84
C LEU A 182 16.04 6.78 12.68
#